data_2704ca602a075f139ba23dee4ff4d40f
#
_entry.id   2704ca602a075f139ba23dee4ff4d40f
#
_cell.length_a   1.000
_cell.length_b   1.000
_cell.length_c   1.000
_cell.angle_alpha   90.00
_cell.angle_beta   90.00
_cell.angle_gamma   90.00
#
_symmetry.space_group_name_H-M   'P 1'
#
loop_
_entity.id
_entity.type
_entity.pdbx_description
1 polymer ?
#
loop_
_entity_poly.entity_id
_entity_poly.type
_entity_poly.pdbx_seq_one_letter_code
_entity_poly.pdbx_strand_id
1 'polypeptide(L)'
;QEFKGDDQTLLQFPWESKMKCSLEDIRNEQWPDMTPFVEGSVSECPDGIEKELTVQYWFEKNDVENHPDANRYFKPKAGLRKMLEIPEGDTNKKSYKRIHRWRYSPTVAYGNNEVHLHPYKARRLSVAEAMSLQSLPKEFSLPPEMTLTDCFKTIGNGVPFLMAKGVAATLKDYINTAVLNEEAGK
;
A
#
# COMPACT_ATOMS: atom_id res chain seq x y z
N GLN A 1 3.41 16.64 24.44
CA GLN A 1 4.81 16.61 24.93
C GLN A 1 5.70 16.62 23.70
N GLU A 2 6.45 17.69 23.47
CA GLU A 2 7.52 17.71 22.47
C GLU A 2 8.57 16.67 22.86
N PHE A 3 8.91 15.80 21.91
CA PHE A 3 10.02 14.86 22.08
C PHE A 3 11.33 15.69 22.07
N LYS A 4 11.90 15.89 23.23
CA LYS A 4 13.22 16.53 23.41
C LYS A 4 14.34 15.49 23.39
N GLY A 5 14.34 14.60 22.42
CA GLY A 5 15.44 13.68 22.15
C GLY A 5 16.51 14.39 21.32
N ASP A 6 17.76 14.12 21.63
CA ASP A 6 18.90 14.52 20.81
C ASP A 6 18.75 13.83 19.44
N ASP A 7 18.87 14.59 18.33
CA ASP A 7 18.82 14.07 16.97
C ASP A 7 19.82 12.92 16.74
N GLN A 8 20.91 12.89 17.47
CA GLN A 8 21.90 11.82 17.42
C GLN A 8 21.37 10.49 17.98
N THR A 9 20.46 10.50 18.94
CA THR A 9 19.85 9.28 19.49
C THR A 9 18.94 8.62 18.48
N LEU A 10 18.27 9.39 17.63
CA LEU A 10 17.45 8.87 16.52
C LEU A 10 18.32 8.30 15.40
N LEU A 11 19.50 8.85 15.14
CA LEU A 11 20.45 8.33 14.15
C LEU A 11 21.09 6.99 14.58
N GLN A 12 21.10 6.69 15.87
CA GLN A 12 21.60 5.41 16.39
C GLN A 12 20.56 4.28 16.38
N PHE A 13 19.31 4.59 16.02
CA PHE A 13 18.27 3.58 15.94
C PHE A 13 18.54 2.65 14.74
N PRO A 14 18.56 1.31 14.94
CA PRO A 14 19.04 0.36 13.91
C PRO A 14 18.00 0.10 12.81
N TRP A 15 17.44 1.14 12.23
CA TRP A 15 16.44 1.02 11.15
C TRP A 15 16.97 0.23 9.96
N GLU A 16 18.21 0.54 9.56
CA GLU A 16 18.82 -0.03 8.37
C GLU A 16 19.14 -1.52 8.54
N SER A 17 19.47 -1.98 9.75
CA SER A 17 19.77 -3.39 10.00
C SER A 17 18.59 -4.34 9.83
N LYS A 18 17.36 -3.80 9.76
CA LYS A 18 16.11 -4.56 9.57
C LYS A 18 15.59 -4.52 8.14
N MET A 19 16.21 -3.74 7.27
CA MET A 19 15.80 -3.64 5.87
C MET A 19 16.39 -4.79 5.06
N LYS A 20 15.61 -5.36 4.14
CA LYS A 20 16.06 -6.39 3.19
C LYS A 20 16.89 -5.83 2.03
N CYS A 21 16.79 -4.53 1.79
CA CYS A 21 17.50 -3.78 0.76
C CYS A 21 18.08 -2.51 1.35
N SER A 22 19.13 -1.97 0.75
CA SER A 22 19.72 -0.71 1.20
C SER A 22 18.82 0.48 0.87
N LEU A 23 19.00 1.60 1.60
CA LEU A 23 18.32 2.86 1.27
C LEU A 23 18.73 3.38 -0.11
N GLU A 24 19.95 3.07 -0.53
CA GLU A 24 20.47 3.46 -1.85
C GLU A 24 19.75 2.69 -2.96
N ASP A 25 19.55 1.39 -2.81
CA ASP A 25 18.79 0.58 -3.75
C ASP A 25 17.36 1.11 -3.92
N ILE A 26 16.67 1.44 -2.81
CA ILE A 26 15.32 2.00 -2.85
C ILE A 26 15.26 3.35 -3.57
N ARG A 27 16.27 4.22 -3.35
CA ARG A 27 16.32 5.55 -3.98
C ARG A 27 16.65 5.49 -5.46
N ASN A 28 17.43 4.49 -5.87
CA ASN A 28 17.90 4.32 -7.24
C ASN A 28 16.96 3.45 -8.08
N GLU A 29 15.89 2.90 -7.49
CA GLU A 29 14.96 2.06 -8.22
C GLU A 29 14.24 2.83 -9.32
N GLN A 30 14.35 2.31 -10.54
CA GLN A 30 13.73 2.88 -11.74
C GLN A 30 12.34 2.28 -11.91
N TRP A 31 11.32 2.99 -11.47
CA TRP A 31 9.93 2.56 -11.66
C TRP A 31 9.48 2.77 -13.10
N PRO A 32 8.61 1.87 -13.65
CA PRO A 32 8.08 2.00 -15.00
C PRO A 32 7.37 3.34 -15.23
N ASP A 33 7.46 3.89 -16.43
CA ASP A 33 6.73 5.09 -16.82
C ASP A 33 5.21 4.88 -16.86
N MET A 34 4.46 5.98 -16.91
CA MET A 34 3.01 5.92 -17.15
C MET A 34 2.74 5.33 -18.55
N THR A 35 1.75 4.45 -18.64
CA THR A 35 1.34 3.83 -19.90
C THR A 35 -0.13 4.15 -20.20
N PRO A 36 -0.52 4.25 -21.49
CA PRO A 36 -1.93 4.41 -21.85
C PRO A 36 -2.79 3.32 -21.20
N PHE A 37 -3.97 3.72 -20.71
CA PHE A 37 -4.90 2.75 -20.17
C PHE A 37 -5.46 1.86 -21.28
N VAL A 38 -5.32 0.55 -21.09
CA VAL A 38 -5.97 -0.47 -21.93
C VAL A 38 -6.69 -1.45 -21.03
N GLU A 39 -8.01 -1.54 -21.18
CA GLU A 39 -8.82 -2.43 -20.35
C GLU A 39 -8.47 -3.88 -20.57
N GLY A 40 -8.27 -4.62 -19.48
CA GLY A 40 -7.91 -6.03 -19.52
C GLY A 40 -6.49 -6.32 -20.01
N SER A 41 -5.64 -5.29 -20.18
CA SER A 41 -4.26 -5.51 -20.63
C SER A 41 -3.47 -6.39 -19.67
N VAL A 42 -2.67 -7.28 -20.23
CA VAL A 42 -1.71 -8.11 -19.50
C VAL A 42 -0.30 -7.63 -19.83
N SER A 43 0.56 -7.56 -18.84
CA SER A 43 1.98 -7.27 -19.02
C SER A 43 2.79 -8.01 -17.96
N GLU A 44 4.00 -8.39 -18.30
CA GLU A 44 4.95 -8.96 -17.36
C GLU A 44 5.61 -7.86 -16.52
N CYS A 45 6.15 -8.26 -15.36
CA CYS A 45 6.93 -7.35 -14.54
C CYS A 45 8.21 -6.97 -15.30
N PRO A 46 8.51 -5.68 -15.45
CA PRO A 46 9.75 -5.25 -16.07
C PRO A 46 10.98 -5.75 -15.29
N ASP A 47 12.06 -6.00 -16.03
CA ASP A 47 13.34 -6.38 -15.43
C ASP A 47 13.83 -5.29 -14.46
N GLY A 48 14.44 -5.71 -13.36
CA GLY A 48 14.99 -4.80 -12.36
C GLY A 48 13.98 -4.24 -11.36
N ILE A 49 12.68 -4.57 -11.47
CA ILE A 49 11.66 -4.18 -10.50
C ILE A 49 11.54 -5.26 -9.41
N GLU A 50 11.66 -4.83 -8.15
CA GLU A 50 11.37 -5.70 -7.00
C GLU A 50 9.87 -6.02 -6.96
N LYS A 51 9.51 -7.19 -7.48
CA LYS A 51 8.09 -7.61 -7.66
C LYS A 51 7.27 -7.50 -6.38
N GLU A 52 7.86 -7.82 -5.23
CA GLU A 52 7.18 -7.78 -3.93
C GLU A 52 6.73 -6.38 -3.48
N LEU A 53 7.29 -5.32 -4.08
CA LEU A 53 6.91 -3.94 -3.81
C LEU A 53 5.77 -3.45 -4.70
N THR A 54 5.32 -4.25 -5.66
CA THR A 54 4.35 -3.82 -6.67
C THR A 54 2.90 -4.10 -6.29
N VAL A 55 1.99 -3.28 -6.83
CA VAL A 55 0.53 -3.46 -6.68
C VAL A 55 0.08 -4.84 -7.17
N GLN A 56 0.60 -5.28 -8.33
CA GLN A 56 0.20 -6.55 -8.94
C GLN A 56 0.56 -7.74 -8.07
N TYR A 57 1.75 -7.73 -7.47
CA TYR A 57 2.14 -8.78 -6.54
C TYR A 57 1.16 -8.93 -5.37
N TRP A 58 0.70 -7.82 -4.79
CA TRP A 58 -0.24 -7.85 -3.68
C TRP A 58 -1.62 -8.34 -4.09
N PHE A 59 -2.05 -8.01 -5.31
CA PHE A 59 -3.32 -8.51 -5.85
C PHE A 59 -3.25 -10.03 -6.07
N GLU A 60 -2.18 -10.54 -6.66
CA GLU A 60 -1.95 -11.97 -6.88
C GLU A 60 -1.82 -12.73 -5.56
N LYS A 61 -0.96 -12.25 -4.65
CA LYS A 61 -0.69 -12.87 -3.35
C LYS A 61 -1.94 -13.04 -2.50
N ASN A 62 -2.83 -12.05 -2.53
CA ASN A 62 -4.07 -12.05 -1.76
C ASN A 62 -5.25 -12.62 -2.52
N ASP A 63 -5.04 -13.08 -3.76
CA ASP A 63 -6.09 -13.66 -4.61
C ASP A 63 -7.35 -12.78 -4.63
N VAL A 64 -7.16 -11.49 -4.89
CA VAL A 64 -8.21 -10.47 -4.73
C VAL A 64 -9.43 -10.71 -5.63
N GLU A 65 -9.27 -11.45 -6.71
CA GLU A 65 -10.37 -11.76 -7.64
C GLU A 65 -11.36 -12.79 -7.06
N ASN A 66 -10.88 -13.71 -6.26
CA ASN A 66 -11.68 -14.75 -5.59
C ASN A 66 -12.07 -14.36 -4.15
N HIS A 67 -11.66 -13.19 -3.70
CA HIS A 67 -11.96 -12.72 -2.35
C HIS A 67 -13.46 -12.37 -2.20
N PRO A 68 -14.10 -12.60 -1.02
CA PRO A 68 -15.49 -12.24 -0.77
C PRO A 68 -15.85 -10.78 -1.09
N ASP A 69 -14.90 -9.87 -0.87
CA ASP A 69 -15.05 -8.45 -1.13
C ASP A 69 -14.62 -8.00 -2.56
N ALA A 70 -14.34 -8.92 -3.47
CA ALA A 70 -13.86 -8.64 -4.83
C ALA A 70 -14.83 -7.77 -5.64
N ASN A 71 -16.13 -7.96 -5.42
CA ASN A 71 -17.19 -7.25 -6.16
C ASN A 71 -17.74 -6.02 -5.42
N ARG A 72 -17.14 -5.66 -4.28
CA ARG A 72 -17.50 -4.49 -3.49
C ARG A 72 -16.67 -3.28 -3.93
N TYR A 73 -17.15 -2.53 -4.92
CA TYR A 73 -16.51 -1.30 -5.43
C TYR A 73 -17.54 -0.28 -5.87
N PHE A 74 -17.15 1.01 -5.90
CA PHE A 74 -18.00 2.08 -6.38
C PHE A 74 -18.22 1.97 -7.89
N LYS A 75 -19.45 1.70 -8.31
CA LYS A 75 -19.82 1.68 -9.73
C LYS A 75 -19.81 3.11 -10.28
N PRO A 76 -19.17 3.35 -11.43
CA PRO A 76 -19.17 4.67 -12.05
C PRO A 76 -20.59 5.03 -12.48
N LYS A 77 -21.13 6.15 -11.95
CA LYS A 77 -22.45 6.70 -12.38
C LYS A 77 -22.29 7.67 -13.53
N ALA A 78 -21.22 8.46 -13.53
CA ALA A 78 -20.84 9.42 -14.56
C ALA A 78 -19.32 9.46 -14.66
N GLY A 79 -18.77 9.96 -15.78
CA GLY A 79 -17.33 10.14 -15.93
C GLY A 79 -16.56 8.86 -16.33
N LEU A 80 -17.24 7.80 -16.80
CA LEU A 80 -16.57 6.59 -17.30
C LEU A 80 -15.56 6.94 -18.41
N ARG A 81 -15.94 7.79 -19.36
CA ARG A 81 -15.05 8.26 -20.43
C ARG A 81 -13.77 8.88 -19.87
N LYS A 82 -13.89 9.74 -18.85
CA LYS A 82 -12.75 10.35 -18.18
C LYS A 82 -11.86 9.32 -17.49
N MET A 83 -12.44 8.26 -16.93
CA MET A 83 -11.64 7.16 -16.35
C MET A 83 -10.83 6.44 -17.42
N LEU A 84 -11.36 6.22 -18.62
CA LEU A 84 -10.68 5.55 -19.72
C LEU A 84 -9.51 6.36 -20.29
N GLU A 85 -9.56 7.69 -20.16
CA GLU A 85 -8.53 8.60 -20.65
C GLU A 85 -7.32 8.73 -19.69
N ILE A 86 -7.42 8.24 -18.44
CA ILE A 86 -6.36 8.37 -17.45
C ILE A 86 -5.36 7.23 -17.60
N PRO A 87 -4.08 7.54 -17.88
CA PRO A 87 -3.04 6.52 -18.02
C PRO A 87 -2.85 5.69 -16.75
N GLU A 88 -2.38 4.46 -16.90
CA GLU A 88 -1.88 3.64 -15.81
C GLU A 88 -0.64 4.32 -15.20
N GLY A 89 -0.65 4.53 -13.89
CA GLY A 89 0.40 5.24 -13.17
C GLY A 89 0.18 6.76 -13.02
N ASP A 90 -0.88 7.35 -13.60
CA ASP A 90 -1.19 8.76 -13.37
C ASP A 90 -1.84 8.97 -11.98
N THR A 91 -1.03 9.41 -11.05
CA THR A 91 -1.43 9.71 -9.66
C THR A 91 -1.41 11.21 -9.35
N ASN A 92 -1.24 12.07 -10.35
CA ASN A 92 -1.06 13.50 -10.16
C ASN A 92 -2.37 14.24 -9.79
N LYS A 93 -3.53 13.67 -10.15
CA LYS A 93 -4.84 14.30 -9.91
C LYS A 93 -5.41 13.89 -8.55
N LYS A 94 -6.11 14.80 -7.90
CA LYS A 94 -6.72 14.53 -6.58
C LYS A 94 -7.76 13.40 -6.62
N SER A 95 -8.66 13.37 -7.60
CA SER A 95 -9.87 12.52 -7.57
C SER A 95 -9.84 11.29 -8.47
N TYR A 96 -8.92 11.18 -9.38
CA TYR A 96 -8.84 10.11 -10.37
C TYR A 96 -7.40 9.66 -10.54
N LYS A 97 -6.82 9.18 -9.45
CA LYS A 97 -5.48 8.58 -9.48
C LYS A 97 -5.62 7.15 -9.99
N ARG A 98 -4.99 6.83 -11.12
CA ARG A 98 -4.85 5.44 -11.55
C ARG A 98 -3.51 4.91 -11.07
N ILE A 99 -3.55 3.87 -10.25
CA ILE A 99 -2.31 3.21 -9.80
C ILE A 99 -1.68 2.42 -10.95
N HIS A 100 -0.39 2.13 -10.83
CA HIS A 100 0.36 1.31 -11.79
C HIS A 100 0.55 -0.09 -11.24
N ARG A 101 0.33 -1.12 -12.04
CA ARG A 101 0.47 -2.51 -11.59
C ARG A 101 1.89 -2.85 -11.12
N TRP A 102 2.89 -2.32 -11.77
CA TRP A 102 4.31 -2.56 -11.50
C TRP A 102 5.01 -1.41 -10.76
N ARG A 103 4.26 -0.65 -9.95
CA ARG A 103 4.78 0.33 -9.00
C ARG A 103 4.21 0.06 -7.61
N TYR A 104 4.79 0.71 -6.59
CA TYR A 104 4.16 0.77 -5.28
C TYR A 104 2.85 1.55 -5.32
N SER A 105 1.94 1.23 -4.41
CA SER A 105 0.69 1.98 -4.27
C SER A 105 0.94 3.35 -3.63
N PRO A 106 0.31 4.41 -4.13
CA PRO A 106 0.19 5.64 -3.36
C PRO A 106 -0.51 5.37 -2.04
N THR A 107 -0.34 6.29 -1.08
CA THR A 107 -1.02 6.22 0.22
C THR A 107 -2.52 6.04 0.06
N VAL A 108 -3.05 5.05 0.75
CA VAL A 108 -4.47 4.72 0.79
C VAL A 108 -5.20 5.73 1.70
N ALA A 109 -5.58 6.89 1.15
CA ALA A 109 -6.35 7.92 1.84
C ALA A 109 -7.73 8.01 1.19
N TYR A 110 -8.67 7.20 1.64
CA TYR A 110 -9.96 7.07 0.96
C TYR A 110 -11.06 7.91 1.58
N GLY A 111 -11.28 9.10 1.01
CA GLY A 111 -12.58 9.76 1.06
C GLY A 111 -13.49 9.23 -0.06
N ASN A 112 -14.76 9.67 -0.10
CA ASN A 112 -15.78 9.17 -1.06
C ASN A 112 -15.36 9.20 -2.53
N ASN A 113 -14.52 10.16 -2.94
CA ASN A 113 -14.11 10.35 -4.34
C ASN A 113 -12.62 10.05 -4.58
N GLU A 114 -11.89 9.57 -3.58
CA GLU A 114 -10.43 9.42 -3.60
C GLU A 114 -9.97 7.97 -3.77
N VAL A 115 -10.89 7.01 -3.82
CA VAL A 115 -10.56 5.62 -4.11
C VAL A 115 -9.90 5.53 -5.48
N HIS A 116 -8.71 4.97 -5.51
CA HIS A 116 -7.88 4.86 -6.71
C HIS A 116 -8.59 4.09 -7.83
N LEU A 117 -8.25 4.42 -9.08
CA LEU A 117 -8.65 3.63 -10.24
C LEU A 117 -7.76 2.39 -10.34
N HIS A 118 -8.39 1.28 -10.72
CA HIS A 118 -7.69 0.02 -10.98
C HIS A 118 -6.71 0.18 -12.16
N PRO A 119 -5.54 -0.46 -12.14
CA PRO A 119 -4.54 -0.34 -13.20
C PRO A 119 -5.09 -0.61 -14.60
N TYR A 120 -5.79 -1.72 -14.77
CA TYR A 120 -6.25 -2.22 -16.08
C TYR A 120 -7.74 -2.61 -16.12
N LYS A 121 -8.57 -2.20 -15.15
CA LYS A 121 -10.03 -2.33 -15.19
C LYS A 121 -10.67 -0.95 -15.17
N ALA A 122 -11.75 -0.73 -15.95
CA ALA A 122 -12.44 0.55 -16.06
C ALA A 122 -13.31 0.85 -14.83
N ARG A 123 -12.73 0.73 -13.63
CA ARG A 123 -13.40 0.95 -12.35
C ARG A 123 -12.44 1.42 -11.26
N ARG A 124 -12.98 1.80 -10.13
CA ARG A 124 -12.20 1.99 -8.89
C ARG A 124 -11.80 0.64 -8.29
N LEU A 125 -10.84 0.67 -7.38
CA LEU A 125 -10.46 -0.50 -6.61
C LEU A 125 -11.66 -1.08 -5.86
N SER A 126 -11.68 -2.39 -5.74
CA SER A 126 -12.57 -3.09 -4.81
C SER A 126 -12.07 -2.99 -3.37
N VAL A 127 -12.92 -3.36 -2.42
CA VAL A 127 -12.56 -3.46 -1.00
C VAL A 127 -11.42 -4.47 -0.81
N ALA A 128 -11.48 -5.62 -1.51
CA ALA A 128 -10.41 -6.63 -1.46
C ALA A 128 -9.06 -6.09 -1.94
N GLU A 129 -9.05 -5.39 -3.10
CA GLU A 129 -7.84 -4.77 -3.65
C GLU A 129 -7.28 -3.69 -2.72
N ALA A 130 -8.13 -2.87 -2.13
CA ALA A 130 -7.71 -1.85 -1.17
C ALA A 130 -7.13 -2.46 0.13
N MET A 131 -7.72 -3.53 0.63
CA MET A 131 -7.21 -4.27 1.80
C MET A 131 -5.85 -4.92 1.51
N SER A 132 -5.66 -5.48 0.30
CA SER A 132 -4.39 -6.07 -0.09
C SER A 132 -3.25 -5.04 -0.12
N LEU A 133 -3.52 -3.81 -0.57
CA LEU A 133 -2.55 -2.70 -0.56
C LEU A 133 -2.20 -2.23 0.86
N GLN A 134 -3.07 -2.46 1.83
CA GLN A 134 -2.76 -2.28 3.26
C GLN A 134 -2.06 -3.51 3.86
N SER A 135 -1.64 -4.45 3.02
CA SER A 135 -1.01 -5.71 3.42
C SER A 135 -1.80 -6.52 4.45
N LEU A 136 -3.12 -6.39 4.47
CA LEU A 136 -3.99 -7.23 5.29
C LEU A 136 -3.94 -8.68 4.76
N PRO A 137 -4.04 -9.68 5.65
CA PRO A 137 -4.09 -11.08 5.23
C PRO A 137 -5.27 -11.36 4.27
N LYS A 138 -5.11 -12.31 3.37
CA LYS A 138 -6.14 -12.66 2.38
C LYS A 138 -7.45 -13.21 3.01
N GLU A 139 -7.35 -13.71 4.24
CA GLU A 139 -8.49 -14.23 4.99
C GLU A 139 -9.29 -13.12 5.70
N PHE A 140 -8.75 -11.91 5.74
CA PHE A 140 -9.41 -10.79 6.40
C PHE A 140 -10.51 -10.23 5.49
N SER A 141 -11.73 -10.17 6.00
CA SER A 141 -12.87 -9.56 5.30
C SER A 141 -13.59 -8.57 6.21
N LEU A 142 -14.23 -7.59 5.60
CA LEU A 142 -15.08 -6.65 6.32
C LEU A 142 -16.53 -7.18 6.41
N PRO A 143 -17.28 -6.79 7.44
CA PRO A 143 -18.67 -7.22 7.59
C PRO A 143 -19.48 -6.96 6.31
N PRO A 144 -20.28 -7.93 5.84
CA PRO A 144 -21.01 -7.81 4.58
C PRO A 144 -22.06 -6.69 4.60
N GLU A 145 -22.58 -6.35 5.77
CA GLU A 145 -23.53 -5.27 6.00
C GLU A 145 -22.91 -3.87 6.02
N MET A 146 -21.59 -3.79 6.14
CA MET A 146 -20.88 -2.51 6.16
C MET A 146 -21.02 -1.79 4.82
N THR A 147 -21.34 -0.50 4.85
CA THR A 147 -21.46 0.29 3.61
C THR A 147 -20.11 0.43 2.91
N LEU A 148 -20.13 0.59 1.58
CA LEU A 148 -18.87 0.82 0.83
C LEU A 148 -18.09 2.02 1.34
N THR A 149 -18.78 3.09 1.70
CA THR A 149 -18.14 4.29 2.26
C THR A 149 -17.44 3.99 3.55
N ASP A 150 -18.05 3.21 4.44
CA ASP A 150 -17.45 2.86 5.72
C ASP A 150 -16.30 1.87 5.53
N CYS A 151 -16.42 0.91 4.60
CA CYS A 151 -15.31 0.03 4.25
C CYS A 151 -14.06 0.82 3.85
N PHE A 152 -14.19 1.72 2.89
CA PHE A 152 -13.05 2.50 2.41
C PHE A 152 -12.51 3.48 3.46
N LYS A 153 -13.36 4.09 4.28
CA LYS A 153 -12.91 4.91 5.42
C LYS A 153 -12.13 4.08 6.43
N THR A 154 -12.62 2.89 6.77
CA THR A 154 -11.95 1.97 7.70
C THR A 154 -10.57 1.58 7.18
N ILE A 155 -10.48 1.19 5.89
CA ILE A 155 -9.21 0.86 5.24
C ILE A 155 -8.27 2.06 5.22
N GLY A 156 -8.78 3.25 4.85
CA GLY A 156 -7.98 4.47 4.75
C GLY A 156 -7.48 5.01 6.10
N ASN A 157 -8.22 4.76 7.17
CA ASN A 157 -7.79 5.12 8.54
C ASN A 157 -6.84 4.07 9.15
N GLY A 158 -6.73 2.91 8.53
CA GLY A 158 -5.85 1.84 8.98
C GLY A 158 -4.38 2.15 8.69
N VAL A 159 -3.50 1.62 9.53
CA VAL A 159 -2.05 1.57 9.26
C VAL A 159 -1.75 0.28 8.51
N PRO A 160 -0.92 0.28 7.45
CA PRO A 160 -0.56 -0.94 6.74
C PRO A 160 -0.04 -2.01 7.69
N PHE A 161 -0.63 -3.20 7.63
CA PHE A 161 -0.41 -4.26 8.62
C PHE A 161 1.06 -4.64 8.78
N LEU A 162 1.78 -4.87 7.67
CA LEU A 162 3.19 -5.24 7.73
C LEU A 162 4.08 -4.09 8.22
N MET A 163 3.73 -2.84 7.91
CA MET A 163 4.44 -1.67 8.43
C MET A 163 4.28 -1.60 9.96
N ALA A 164 3.05 -1.71 10.47
CA ALA A 164 2.80 -1.71 11.91
C ALA A 164 3.52 -2.86 12.62
N LYS A 165 3.51 -4.06 12.02
CA LYS A 165 4.24 -5.23 12.53
C LYS A 165 5.74 -5.00 12.58
N GLY A 166 6.32 -4.40 11.53
CA GLY A 166 7.75 -4.06 11.47
C GLY A 166 8.15 -3.07 12.55
N VAL A 167 7.39 -1.98 12.70
CA VAL A 167 7.61 -0.98 13.73
C VAL A 167 7.51 -1.60 15.13
N ALA A 168 6.47 -2.39 15.39
CA ALA A 168 6.30 -3.07 16.69
C ALA A 168 7.45 -4.03 17.00
N ALA A 169 7.92 -4.80 16.02
CA ALA A 169 9.06 -5.70 16.20
C ALA A 169 10.34 -4.92 16.54
N THR A 170 10.60 -3.82 15.84
CA THR A 170 11.77 -2.97 16.08
C THR A 170 11.71 -2.33 17.48
N LEU A 171 10.56 -1.83 17.90
CA LEU A 171 10.39 -1.29 19.25
C LEU A 171 10.61 -2.36 20.34
N LYS A 172 10.06 -3.55 20.12
CA LYS A 172 10.26 -4.68 21.04
C LYS A 172 11.75 -5.03 21.21
N ASP A 173 12.48 -5.13 20.10
CA ASP A 173 13.93 -5.43 20.13
C ASP A 173 14.70 -4.32 20.85
N TYR A 174 14.35 -3.05 20.62
CA TYR A 174 14.97 -1.92 21.30
C TYR A 174 14.74 -1.97 22.82
N ILE A 175 13.50 -2.18 23.27
CA ILE A 175 13.15 -2.26 24.69
C ILE A 175 13.91 -3.42 25.36
N ASN A 176 13.94 -4.59 24.73
CA ASN A 176 14.65 -5.75 25.28
C ASN A 176 16.17 -5.47 25.42
N THR A 177 16.77 -4.80 24.44
CA THR A 177 18.19 -4.44 24.48
C THR A 177 18.46 -3.41 25.58
N ALA A 178 17.60 -2.42 25.75
CA ALA A 178 17.74 -1.39 26.79
C ALA A 178 17.66 -2.02 28.20
N VAL A 179 16.68 -2.90 28.43
CA VAL A 179 16.50 -3.61 29.71
C VAL A 179 17.72 -4.47 30.03
N LEU A 180 18.24 -5.24 29.06
CA LEU A 180 19.45 -6.08 29.28
C LEU A 180 20.67 -5.24 29.62
N ASN A 181 20.83 -4.07 29.03
CA ASN A 181 21.95 -3.17 29.33
C ASN A 181 21.84 -2.56 30.73
N GLU A 182 20.64 -2.25 31.22
CA GLU A 182 20.41 -1.77 32.59
C GLU A 182 20.68 -2.86 33.65
N GLU A 183 20.34 -4.12 33.34
CA GLU A 183 20.64 -5.25 34.22
C GLU A 183 22.12 -5.63 34.25
N ALA A 184 22.82 -5.48 33.13
CA ALA A 184 24.27 -5.76 33.05
C ALA A 184 25.14 -4.65 33.66
N GLY A 185 24.58 -3.44 33.88
CA GLY A 185 25.27 -2.30 34.50
C GLY A 185 25.09 -2.19 36.01
N LYS A 186 24.37 -3.12 36.63
CA LYS A 186 24.24 -3.27 38.11
C LYS A 186 25.10 -4.39 38.63
#